data_a4255a155d802aed733107a1c9b4dc1e
#
_entry.id   a4255a155d802aed733107a1c9b4dc1e
#
_cell.length_a   1.000
_cell.length_b   1.000
_cell.length_c   1.000
_cell.angle_alpha   90.00
_cell.angle_beta   90.00
_cell.angle_gamma   90.00
#
_symmetry.space_group_name_H-M   'P 1'
#
loop_
_entity.id
_entity.type
_entity.pdbx_description
1 polymer ?
#
loop_
_entity_poly.entity_id
_entity_poly.type
_entity_poly.pdbx_seq_one_letter_code
_entity_poly.pdbx_strand_id
1 'polypeptide(L)'
;MVERFLTQTSFASQEDFRRNLHIRVPENFNFAYDVVDAYAAEQPDKKALLWTSDQGEEIQFTFADLKRESDRTASWFRSLGIGKGDVVMCILRRRWEYWVCAVALCKLGATIIPASLQLTRKDVVYRANSADVKAIVAVNDEYVCTQVEEAMPDCPTVREKFIVDGSREGWVDFDELIAGYPDTFERPTGEAGVTSKDIMLMYFTSGTTGNPKAVEHNFAHPLGHIITAKYWQQVQENKLHMSVTDSGWAKFGWGKIYGQWIAGATIFAYDMD
;
A
#
# COMPACT_ATOMS: atom_id res chain seq x y z
N MET A 1 0.33 20.09 1.73
CA MET A 1 0.49 18.97 0.78
C MET A 1 -0.52 19.02 -0.36
N VAL A 2 -1.83 19.15 -0.11
CA VAL A 2 -2.87 19.19 -1.16
C VAL A 2 -2.60 20.26 -2.24
N GLU A 3 -2.14 21.43 -1.83
CA GLU A 3 -1.83 22.57 -2.73
C GLU A 3 -0.72 22.26 -3.74
N ARG A 4 0.09 21.22 -3.51
CA ARG A 4 1.09 20.77 -4.51
C ARG A 4 0.44 20.17 -5.73
N PHE A 5 -0.74 19.59 -5.55
CA PHE A 5 -1.43 18.81 -6.58
C PHE A 5 -2.73 19.42 -7.07
N LEU A 6 -3.33 20.35 -6.35
CA LEU A 6 -4.52 21.08 -6.78
C LEU A 6 -4.17 22.52 -7.14
N THR A 7 -4.77 23.02 -8.21
CA THR A 7 -4.66 24.45 -8.59
C THR A 7 -5.50 25.36 -7.71
N GLN A 8 -6.60 24.81 -7.17
CA GLN A 8 -7.53 25.48 -6.27
C GLN A 8 -8.08 24.47 -5.27
N THR A 9 -8.22 24.86 -4.01
CA THR A 9 -8.66 23.99 -2.91
C THR A 9 -9.98 24.39 -2.28
N SER A 10 -10.55 25.53 -2.66
CA SER A 10 -11.82 26.08 -2.17
C SER A 10 -12.67 26.55 -3.37
N PHE A 11 -13.96 26.27 -3.35
CA PHE A 11 -14.88 26.54 -4.45
C PHE A 11 -16.15 27.19 -3.93
N ALA A 12 -16.65 28.19 -4.64
CA ALA A 12 -17.84 28.95 -4.27
C ALA A 12 -19.15 28.19 -4.52
N SER A 13 -19.13 27.24 -5.46
CA SER A 13 -20.30 26.44 -5.85
C SER A 13 -19.88 25.10 -6.47
N GLN A 14 -20.86 24.20 -6.68
CA GLN A 14 -20.63 22.95 -7.40
C GLN A 14 -20.21 23.20 -8.86
N GLU A 15 -20.71 24.25 -9.50
CA GLU A 15 -20.34 24.59 -10.85
C GLU A 15 -18.90 25.11 -10.90
N ASP A 16 -18.51 25.94 -9.94
CA ASP A 16 -17.14 26.40 -9.77
C ASP A 16 -16.19 25.19 -9.55
N PHE A 17 -16.56 24.25 -8.68
CA PHE A 17 -15.82 23.01 -8.47
C PHE A 17 -15.62 22.24 -9.78
N ARG A 18 -16.70 21.99 -10.56
CA ARG A 18 -16.62 21.24 -11.82
C ARG A 18 -15.73 21.92 -12.86
N ARG A 19 -15.75 23.25 -12.89
CA ARG A 19 -15.00 24.06 -13.88
C ARG A 19 -13.53 24.20 -13.51
N ASN A 20 -13.21 24.37 -12.24
CA ASN A 20 -11.91 24.84 -11.77
C ASN A 20 -11.11 23.82 -10.98
N LEU A 21 -11.69 22.63 -10.69
CA LEU A 21 -10.92 21.55 -10.08
C LEU A 21 -9.98 20.95 -11.13
N HIS A 22 -8.70 21.18 -10.95
CA HIS A 22 -7.66 20.56 -11.77
C HIS A 22 -6.59 19.93 -10.90
N ILE A 23 -6.33 18.63 -11.15
CA ILE A 23 -5.28 17.86 -10.49
C ILE A 23 -4.02 17.96 -11.36
N ARG A 24 -2.94 18.48 -10.78
CA ARG A 24 -1.61 18.43 -11.37
C ARG A 24 -1.00 17.04 -11.13
N VAL A 25 -0.69 16.32 -12.18
CA VAL A 25 -0.05 15.01 -12.14
C VAL A 25 1.38 15.16 -12.65
N PRO A 26 2.41 15.18 -11.78
CA PRO A 26 3.79 15.17 -12.24
C PRO A 26 4.08 13.91 -13.05
N GLU A 27 4.91 14.01 -14.09
CA GLU A 27 5.21 12.90 -14.98
C GLU A 27 5.83 11.70 -14.23
N ASN A 28 6.69 11.99 -13.26
CA ASN A 28 7.38 11.00 -12.43
C ASN A 28 6.79 10.91 -11.03
N PHE A 29 5.49 11.21 -10.84
CA PHE A 29 4.86 11.15 -9.53
C PHE A 29 5.00 9.76 -8.92
N ASN A 30 5.43 9.74 -7.65
CA ASN A 30 5.51 8.54 -6.82
C ASN A 30 5.04 8.88 -5.40
N PHE A 31 3.95 8.22 -4.98
CA PHE A 31 3.30 8.50 -3.70
C PHE A 31 4.24 8.39 -2.49
N ALA A 32 5.17 7.42 -2.51
CA ALA A 32 6.11 7.23 -1.42
C ALA A 32 7.05 8.44 -1.26
N TYR A 33 7.65 8.92 -2.35
CA TYR A 33 8.59 10.03 -2.30
C TYR A 33 7.92 11.39 -2.22
N ASP A 34 6.86 11.59 -3.03
CA ASP A 34 6.27 12.92 -3.21
C ASP A 34 5.22 13.25 -2.12
N VAL A 35 4.81 12.26 -1.31
CA VAL A 35 3.89 12.45 -0.18
C VAL A 35 4.53 11.99 1.13
N VAL A 36 4.88 10.70 1.27
CA VAL A 36 5.37 10.15 2.55
C VAL A 36 6.73 10.72 2.93
N ASP A 37 7.71 10.62 2.03
CA ASP A 37 9.06 11.12 2.29
C ASP A 37 9.10 12.65 2.34
N ALA A 38 8.23 13.33 1.57
CA ALA A 38 8.08 14.78 1.65
C ALA A 38 7.57 15.23 3.03
N TYR A 39 6.58 14.54 3.61
CA TYR A 39 6.16 14.80 4.98
C TYR A 39 7.26 14.46 5.99
N ALA A 40 7.96 13.34 5.82
CA ALA A 40 9.08 12.96 6.68
C ALA A 40 10.18 14.02 6.72
N ALA A 41 10.46 14.68 5.58
CA ALA A 41 11.45 15.74 5.50
C ALA A 41 10.97 17.09 6.08
N GLU A 42 9.70 17.44 5.87
CA GLU A 42 9.15 18.76 6.23
C GLU A 42 8.54 18.79 7.63
N GLN A 43 7.97 17.69 8.07
CA GLN A 43 7.25 17.52 9.33
C GLN A 43 7.52 16.13 9.91
N PRO A 44 8.76 15.80 10.32
CA PRO A 44 9.17 14.44 10.72
C PRO A 44 8.31 13.85 11.84
N ASP A 45 7.86 14.69 12.79
CA ASP A 45 7.04 14.26 13.93
C ASP A 45 5.54 14.19 13.64
N LYS A 46 5.12 14.51 12.38
CA LYS A 46 3.71 14.42 11.98
C LYS A 46 3.25 12.96 12.03
N LYS A 47 2.18 12.73 12.78
CA LYS A 47 1.59 11.39 12.93
C LYS A 47 0.99 10.92 11.60
N ALA A 48 1.37 9.73 11.16
CA ALA A 48 0.88 9.13 9.93
C ALA A 48 -0.12 7.99 10.20
N LEU A 49 0.19 7.10 11.16
CA LEU A 49 -0.61 5.94 11.50
C LEU A 49 -0.66 5.75 13.01
N LEU A 50 -1.85 5.50 13.54
CA LEU A 50 -2.08 4.94 14.86
C LEU A 50 -2.75 3.59 14.66
N TRP A 51 -2.04 2.52 14.98
CA TRP A 51 -2.52 1.15 14.87
C TRP A 51 -2.73 0.57 16.27
N THR A 52 -3.85 -0.12 16.45
CA THR A 52 -4.11 -0.86 17.68
C THR A 52 -4.69 -2.24 17.35
N SER A 53 -4.43 -3.24 18.20
CA SER A 53 -5.04 -4.56 18.12
C SER A 53 -6.13 -4.73 19.18
N ASP A 54 -6.94 -5.77 19.06
CA ASP A 54 -7.91 -6.20 20.08
C ASP A 54 -7.22 -6.85 21.30
N GLN A 55 -5.93 -7.18 21.19
CA GLN A 55 -5.09 -7.63 22.30
C GLN A 55 -4.53 -6.47 23.14
N GLY A 56 -4.84 -5.22 22.76
CA GLY A 56 -4.41 -4.02 23.49
C GLY A 56 -3.01 -3.53 23.09
N GLU A 57 -2.46 -4.00 22.00
CA GLU A 57 -1.24 -3.44 21.44
C GLU A 57 -1.53 -2.09 20.79
N GLU A 58 -0.58 -1.18 20.88
CA GLU A 58 -0.65 0.13 20.23
C GLU A 58 0.69 0.50 19.62
N ILE A 59 0.68 0.85 18.35
CA ILE A 59 1.86 1.33 17.61
C ILE A 59 1.50 2.63 16.92
N GLN A 60 2.31 3.66 17.13
CA GLN A 60 2.19 4.94 16.46
C GLN A 60 3.39 5.17 15.55
N PHE A 61 3.11 5.45 14.27
CA PHE A 61 4.12 5.87 13.29
C PHE A 61 3.97 7.36 12.99
N THR A 62 5.09 8.06 13.00
CA THR A 62 5.23 9.34 12.30
C THR A 62 5.53 9.08 10.81
N PHE A 63 5.49 10.13 9.98
CA PHE A 63 5.95 9.99 8.59
C PHE A 63 7.45 9.67 8.50
N ALA A 64 8.27 10.14 9.46
CA ALA A 64 9.69 9.77 9.54
C ALA A 64 9.86 8.27 9.84
N ASP A 65 9.03 7.71 10.73
CA ASP A 65 9.05 6.27 11.02
C ASP A 65 8.61 5.46 9.81
N LEU A 66 7.53 5.84 9.13
CA LEU A 66 7.08 5.17 7.90
C LEU A 66 8.14 5.22 6.80
N LYS A 67 8.80 6.37 6.64
CA LYS A 67 9.90 6.49 5.70
C LYS A 67 11.00 5.50 6.04
N ARG A 68 11.46 5.47 7.29
CA ARG A 68 12.53 4.59 7.76
C ARG A 68 12.20 3.11 7.52
N GLU A 69 11.03 2.64 7.98
CA GLU A 69 10.64 1.26 7.84
C GLU A 69 10.39 0.87 6.38
N SER A 70 9.80 1.76 5.58
CA SER A 70 9.63 1.50 4.14
C SER A 70 10.94 1.54 3.35
N ASP A 71 11.95 2.32 3.78
CA ASP A 71 13.30 2.31 3.19
C ASP A 71 14.00 0.97 3.45
N ARG A 72 13.93 0.45 4.68
CA ARG A 72 14.43 -0.87 5.05
C ARG A 72 13.76 -1.97 4.23
N THR A 73 12.44 -1.95 4.18
CA THR A 73 11.64 -2.92 3.43
C THR A 73 11.93 -2.87 1.94
N ALA A 74 12.08 -1.68 1.35
CA ALA A 74 12.45 -1.52 -0.06
C ALA A 74 13.87 -2.04 -0.33
N SER A 75 14.83 -1.77 0.57
CA SER A 75 16.19 -2.29 0.46
C SER A 75 16.21 -3.82 0.51
N TRP A 76 15.41 -4.39 1.40
CA TRP A 76 15.28 -5.82 1.51
C TRP A 76 14.62 -6.45 0.27
N PHE A 77 13.47 -5.98 -0.17
CA PHE A 77 12.82 -6.48 -1.41
C PHE A 77 13.75 -6.37 -2.62
N ARG A 78 14.51 -5.28 -2.73
CA ARG A 78 15.50 -5.12 -3.81
C ARG A 78 16.60 -6.19 -3.74
N SER A 79 17.03 -6.58 -2.54
CA SER A 79 18.05 -7.65 -2.36
C SER A 79 17.55 -9.02 -2.83
N LEU A 80 16.23 -9.22 -2.85
CA LEU A 80 15.57 -10.42 -3.39
C LEU A 80 15.28 -10.32 -4.89
N GLY A 81 15.73 -9.24 -5.55
CA GLY A 81 15.52 -9.00 -6.96
C GLY A 81 14.12 -8.50 -7.31
N ILE A 82 13.38 -7.95 -6.34
CA ILE A 82 12.10 -7.27 -6.59
C ILE A 82 12.39 -5.83 -6.98
N GLY A 83 11.85 -5.39 -8.10
CA GLY A 83 12.04 -4.07 -8.66
C GLY A 83 10.85 -3.57 -9.47
N LYS A 84 11.09 -2.59 -10.34
CA LYS A 84 10.06 -1.97 -11.17
C LYS A 84 9.32 -2.99 -12.01
N GLY A 85 8.00 -2.98 -11.91
CA GLY A 85 7.11 -3.86 -12.67
C GLY A 85 6.90 -5.25 -12.06
N ASP A 86 7.68 -5.66 -11.04
CA ASP A 86 7.42 -6.90 -10.31
C ASP A 86 6.17 -6.76 -9.43
N VAL A 87 5.53 -7.90 -9.14
CA VAL A 87 4.26 -7.93 -8.42
C VAL A 87 4.41 -8.69 -7.11
N VAL A 88 3.92 -8.08 -6.02
CA VAL A 88 3.88 -8.67 -4.69
C VAL A 88 2.43 -8.73 -4.19
N MET A 89 1.98 -9.89 -3.74
CA MET A 89 0.65 -10.08 -3.16
C MET A 89 0.73 -9.95 -1.64
N CYS A 90 -0.14 -9.10 -1.05
CA CYS A 90 -0.19 -8.83 0.39
C CYS A 90 -1.54 -9.28 0.96
N ILE A 91 -1.52 -10.28 1.85
CA ILE A 91 -2.69 -10.85 2.55
C ILE A 91 -2.55 -10.48 4.04
N LEU A 92 -2.76 -9.20 4.38
CA LEU A 92 -2.28 -8.60 5.63
C LEU A 92 -3.40 -8.08 6.55
N ARG A 93 -4.67 -8.38 6.28
CA ARG A 93 -5.77 -7.92 7.13
C ARG A 93 -5.68 -6.38 7.35
N ARG A 94 -5.58 -5.94 8.57
CA ARG A 94 -5.37 -4.54 8.96
C ARG A 94 -4.06 -4.33 9.70
N ARG A 95 -3.09 -5.22 9.50
CA ARG A 95 -1.74 -5.15 10.10
C ARG A 95 -1.01 -3.90 9.63
N TRP A 96 -0.23 -3.28 10.53
CA TRP A 96 0.53 -2.06 10.22
C TRP A 96 1.57 -2.27 9.11
N GLU A 97 2.06 -3.49 8.95
CA GLU A 97 3.02 -3.89 7.93
C GLU A 97 2.48 -3.68 6.51
N TYR A 98 1.15 -3.66 6.35
CA TYR A 98 0.54 -3.34 5.05
C TYR A 98 0.94 -1.95 4.54
N TRP A 99 0.91 -0.93 5.41
CA TRP A 99 1.29 0.44 5.01
C TRP A 99 2.77 0.54 4.71
N VAL A 100 3.62 -0.14 5.45
CA VAL A 100 5.06 -0.22 5.20
C VAL A 100 5.34 -0.89 3.86
N CYS A 101 4.74 -2.06 3.60
CA CYS A 101 4.85 -2.77 2.31
C CYS A 101 4.36 -1.91 1.14
N ALA A 102 3.19 -1.26 1.27
CA ALA A 102 2.64 -0.43 0.20
C ALA A 102 3.57 0.74 -0.17
N VAL A 103 4.16 1.40 0.83
CA VAL A 103 5.11 2.49 0.60
C VAL A 103 6.42 1.95 0.02
N ALA A 104 6.94 0.83 0.52
CA ALA A 104 8.18 0.21 0.04
C ALA A 104 8.07 -0.23 -1.43
N LEU A 105 6.96 -0.86 -1.81
CA LEU A 105 6.71 -1.28 -3.20
C LEU A 105 6.56 -0.07 -4.13
N CYS A 106 5.93 1.02 -3.66
CA CYS A 106 5.94 2.28 -4.40
C CYS A 106 7.36 2.79 -4.64
N LYS A 107 8.26 2.73 -3.63
CA LYS A 107 9.67 3.17 -3.77
C LYS A 107 10.39 2.37 -4.84
N LEU A 108 10.14 1.08 -4.92
CA LEU A 108 10.74 0.18 -5.91
C LEU A 108 10.16 0.32 -7.32
N GLY A 109 8.96 0.91 -7.44
CA GLY A 109 8.19 0.86 -8.69
C GLY A 109 7.52 -0.50 -8.93
N ALA A 110 7.38 -1.31 -7.89
CA ALA A 110 6.70 -2.59 -7.92
C ALA A 110 5.19 -2.42 -7.69
N THR A 111 4.42 -3.40 -8.15
CA THR A 111 2.97 -3.44 -8.04
C THR A 111 2.54 -4.22 -6.79
N ILE A 112 1.69 -3.64 -5.97
CA ILE A 112 1.04 -4.35 -4.87
C ILE A 112 -0.29 -4.96 -5.31
N ILE A 113 -0.56 -6.22 -4.91
CA ILE A 113 -1.89 -6.83 -4.94
C ILE A 113 -2.38 -6.97 -3.50
N PRO A 114 -3.25 -6.08 -3.02
CA PRO A 114 -3.94 -6.30 -1.75
C PRO A 114 -4.93 -7.46 -1.89
N ALA A 115 -4.90 -8.40 -0.96
CA ALA A 115 -5.69 -9.60 -1.03
C ALA A 115 -6.42 -9.92 0.29
N SER A 116 -7.62 -10.48 0.18
CA SER A 116 -8.47 -10.82 1.32
C SER A 116 -7.96 -12.08 2.02
N LEU A 117 -8.18 -12.16 3.34
CA LEU A 117 -7.93 -13.37 4.13
C LEU A 117 -8.80 -14.57 3.69
N GLN A 118 -9.90 -14.31 2.98
CA GLN A 118 -10.84 -15.33 2.55
C GLN A 118 -10.45 -16.04 1.25
N LEU A 119 -9.23 -15.78 0.74
CA LEU A 119 -8.77 -16.46 -0.47
C LEU A 119 -8.60 -17.96 -0.23
N THR A 120 -9.19 -18.74 -1.14
CA THR A 120 -8.93 -20.17 -1.21
C THR A 120 -7.64 -20.45 -1.98
N ARG A 121 -7.08 -21.66 -1.86
CA ARG A 121 -5.96 -22.14 -2.69
C ARG A 121 -6.15 -21.79 -4.19
N LYS A 122 -7.33 -22.09 -4.73
CA LYS A 122 -7.66 -21.77 -6.13
C LYS A 122 -7.54 -20.26 -6.44
N ASP A 123 -7.96 -19.44 -5.51
CA ASP A 123 -7.90 -17.98 -5.66
C ASP A 123 -6.46 -17.47 -5.64
N VAL A 124 -5.62 -18.03 -4.75
CA VAL A 124 -4.19 -17.70 -4.69
C VAL A 124 -3.50 -18.09 -6.00
N VAL A 125 -3.67 -19.34 -6.44
CA VAL A 125 -3.10 -19.84 -7.71
C VAL A 125 -3.50 -18.96 -8.89
N TYR A 126 -4.79 -18.64 -8.98
CA TYR A 126 -5.29 -17.84 -10.10
C TYR A 126 -4.66 -16.43 -10.12
N ARG A 127 -4.64 -15.73 -8.97
CA ARG A 127 -4.06 -14.38 -8.89
C ARG A 127 -2.55 -14.38 -9.10
N ALA A 128 -1.86 -15.34 -8.49
CA ALA A 128 -0.41 -15.45 -8.62
C ALA A 128 0.02 -15.65 -10.08
N ASN A 129 -0.63 -16.55 -10.80
CA ASN A 129 -0.30 -16.84 -12.18
C ASN A 129 -0.80 -15.78 -13.17
N SER A 130 -1.96 -15.12 -12.87
CA SER A 130 -2.49 -14.08 -13.76
C SER A 130 -1.67 -12.79 -13.74
N ALA A 131 -0.92 -12.56 -12.67
CA ALA A 131 -0.15 -11.33 -12.45
C ALA A 131 1.36 -11.58 -12.30
N ASP A 132 1.85 -12.79 -12.54
CA ASP A 132 3.26 -13.17 -12.38
C ASP A 132 3.84 -12.77 -11.02
N VAL A 133 3.09 -13.03 -9.94
CA VAL A 133 3.47 -12.66 -8.57
C VAL A 133 4.83 -13.26 -8.21
N LYS A 134 5.74 -12.43 -7.71
CA LYS A 134 7.10 -12.81 -7.32
C LYS A 134 7.22 -13.20 -5.84
N ALA A 135 6.39 -12.58 -4.99
CA ALA A 135 6.41 -12.84 -3.56
C ALA A 135 5.01 -12.68 -2.95
N ILE A 136 4.79 -13.37 -1.84
CA ILE A 136 3.56 -13.25 -1.03
C ILE A 136 3.97 -12.82 0.37
N VAL A 137 3.34 -11.76 0.90
CA VAL A 137 3.44 -11.33 2.29
C VAL A 137 2.10 -11.63 2.96
N ALA A 138 2.09 -12.44 4.01
CA ALA A 138 0.85 -12.84 4.68
C ALA A 138 0.93 -12.68 6.19
N VAL A 139 -0.22 -12.44 6.83
CA VAL A 139 -0.36 -12.50 8.28
C VAL A 139 -0.29 -13.97 8.74
N ASN A 140 0.23 -14.20 9.94
CA ASN A 140 0.33 -15.53 10.55
C ASN A 140 -1.04 -16.02 11.04
N ASP A 141 -1.90 -16.29 10.08
CA ASP A 141 -3.22 -16.87 10.28
C ASP A 141 -3.24 -18.29 9.68
N GLU A 142 -3.72 -19.28 10.44
CA GLU A 142 -3.64 -20.69 10.05
C GLU A 142 -4.37 -20.97 8.72
N TYR A 143 -5.54 -20.38 8.52
CA TYR A 143 -6.27 -20.56 7.26
C TYR A 143 -5.50 -19.96 6.09
N VAL A 144 -5.05 -18.70 6.22
CA VAL A 144 -4.31 -17.99 5.16
C VAL A 144 -3.04 -18.75 4.80
N CYS A 145 -2.24 -19.12 5.79
CA CYS A 145 -1.00 -19.84 5.59
C CYS A 145 -1.22 -21.17 4.88
N THR A 146 -2.20 -21.95 5.32
CA THR A 146 -2.56 -23.24 4.68
C THR A 146 -2.95 -23.03 3.20
N GLN A 147 -3.81 -22.04 2.90
CA GLN A 147 -4.23 -21.80 1.50
C GLN A 147 -3.05 -21.38 0.62
N VAL A 148 -2.11 -20.59 1.15
CA VAL A 148 -0.91 -20.19 0.43
C VAL A 148 0.04 -21.38 0.23
N GLU A 149 0.31 -22.14 1.29
CA GLU A 149 1.21 -23.32 1.23
C GLU A 149 0.73 -24.36 0.22
N GLU A 150 -0.55 -24.68 0.24
CA GLU A 150 -1.17 -25.59 -0.73
C GLU A 150 -1.15 -25.05 -2.17
N ALA A 151 -1.11 -23.72 -2.35
CA ALA A 151 -1.07 -23.10 -3.67
C ALA A 151 0.33 -23.11 -4.30
N MET A 152 1.40 -23.12 -3.49
CA MET A 152 2.79 -22.92 -3.96
C MET A 152 3.22 -23.86 -5.07
N PRO A 153 2.88 -25.19 -5.08
CA PRO A 153 3.26 -26.09 -6.16
C PRO A 153 2.75 -25.65 -7.54
N ASP A 154 1.66 -24.87 -7.58
CA ASP A 154 1.04 -24.39 -8.81
C ASP A 154 1.32 -22.89 -9.08
N CYS A 155 2.22 -22.27 -8.31
CA CYS A 155 2.61 -20.85 -8.43
C CYS A 155 4.09 -20.70 -8.79
N PRO A 156 4.53 -21.07 -9.99
CA PRO A 156 5.95 -21.17 -10.34
C PRO A 156 6.71 -19.85 -10.36
N THR A 157 6.01 -18.70 -10.39
CA THR A 157 6.63 -17.37 -10.37
C THR A 157 6.89 -16.85 -8.96
N VAL A 158 6.19 -17.41 -7.94
CA VAL A 158 6.37 -17.03 -6.53
C VAL A 158 7.66 -17.67 -6.02
N ARG A 159 8.61 -16.82 -5.63
CA ARG A 159 9.94 -17.24 -5.17
C ARG A 159 10.02 -17.35 -3.67
N GLU A 160 9.32 -16.42 -2.96
CA GLU A 160 9.41 -16.28 -1.51
C GLU A 160 8.03 -16.04 -0.87
N LYS A 161 7.90 -16.51 0.36
CA LYS A 161 6.76 -16.28 1.25
C LYS A 161 7.24 -15.61 2.53
N PHE A 162 6.63 -14.50 2.89
CA PHE A 162 6.95 -13.72 4.08
C PHE A 162 5.79 -13.75 5.05
N ILE A 163 6.09 -13.96 6.32
CA ILE A 163 5.11 -13.97 7.39
C ILE A 163 5.28 -12.74 8.26
N VAL A 164 4.19 -12.08 8.61
CA VAL A 164 4.14 -11.04 9.62
C VAL A 164 3.41 -11.57 10.85
N ASP A 165 3.72 -10.99 12.03
CA ASP A 165 3.10 -11.38 13.28
C ASP A 165 3.53 -12.79 13.76
N GLY A 166 4.83 -12.95 13.93
CA GLY A 166 5.47 -14.16 14.39
C GLY A 166 6.21 -14.94 13.30
N SER A 167 6.50 -16.20 13.57
CA SER A 167 7.30 -17.06 12.70
C SER A 167 6.55 -18.33 12.30
N ARG A 168 6.87 -18.88 11.11
CA ARG A 168 6.31 -20.14 10.61
C ARG A 168 7.34 -20.91 9.79
N GLU A 169 7.41 -22.23 9.96
CA GLU A 169 8.32 -23.07 9.17
C GLU A 169 8.06 -22.94 7.66
N GLY A 170 9.13 -22.74 6.88
CA GLY A 170 9.05 -22.55 5.43
C GLY A 170 8.59 -21.16 4.99
N TRP A 171 8.50 -20.21 5.91
CA TRP A 171 8.27 -18.80 5.65
C TRP A 171 9.46 -17.98 6.17
N VAL A 172 9.65 -16.82 5.59
CA VAL A 172 10.65 -15.85 6.04
C VAL A 172 9.98 -14.86 6.97
N ASP A 173 10.52 -14.67 8.18
CA ASP A 173 10.01 -13.70 9.13
C ASP A 173 10.27 -12.28 8.62
N PHE A 174 9.20 -11.53 8.44
CA PHE A 174 9.25 -10.16 7.90
C PHE A 174 9.90 -9.20 8.89
N ASP A 175 9.49 -9.25 10.15
CA ASP A 175 9.88 -8.27 11.16
C ASP A 175 11.34 -8.45 11.59
N GLU A 176 11.79 -9.70 11.71
CA GLU A 176 13.18 -10.01 12.05
C GLU A 176 14.15 -9.56 10.96
N LEU A 177 13.79 -9.75 9.69
CA LEU A 177 14.68 -9.48 8.59
C LEU A 177 14.84 -7.99 8.25
N ILE A 178 13.76 -7.22 8.28
CA ILE A 178 13.83 -5.80 7.88
C ILE A 178 14.76 -4.98 8.78
N ALA A 179 14.92 -5.36 10.05
CA ALA A 179 15.76 -4.66 11.00
C ALA A 179 17.26 -4.64 10.59
N GLY A 180 17.72 -5.60 9.78
CA GLY A 180 19.09 -5.72 9.31
C GLY A 180 19.40 -4.89 8.05
N TYR A 181 18.41 -4.23 7.43
CA TYR A 181 18.62 -3.51 6.18
C TYR A 181 18.78 -1.99 6.39
N PRO A 182 19.42 -1.30 5.42
CA PRO A 182 19.60 0.16 5.48
C PRO A 182 18.26 0.90 5.59
N ASP A 183 18.20 1.90 6.45
CA ASP A 183 17.05 2.76 6.69
C ASP A 183 17.01 3.99 5.75
N THR A 184 17.74 3.91 4.65
CA THR A 184 17.80 4.88 3.57
C THR A 184 17.66 4.17 2.24
N PHE A 185 16.79 4.69 1.37
CA PHE A 185 16.57 4.17 0.03
C PHE A 185 16.47 5.33 -0.96
N GLU A 186 17.43 5.39 -1.87
CA GLU A 186 17.44 6.44 -2.89
C GLU A 186 16.36 6.22 -3.96
N ARG A 187 15.72 7.31 -4.38
CA ARG A 187 14.72 7.28 -5.45
C ARG A 187 15.39 6.79 -6.74
N PRO A 188 14.91 5.69 -7.33
CA PRO A 188 15.43 5.21 -8.60
C PRO A 188 15.19 6.22 -9.72
N THR A 189 16.16 6.33 -10.63
CA THR A 189 16.12 7.21 -11.81
C THR A 189 16.42 6.43 -13.08
N GLY A 190 16.29 7.07 -14.24
CA GLY A 190 16.49 6.41 -15.53
C GLY A 190 15.44 5.28 -15.74
N GLU A 191 15.89 4.14 -16.24
CA GLU A 191 15.03 2.98 -16.53
C GLU A 191 14.35 2.38 -15.29
N ALA A 192 15.00 2.45 -14.14
CA ALA A 192 14.44 2.00 -12.86
C ALA A 192 13.46 3.01 -12.24
N GLY A 193 13.44 4.25 -12.71
CA GLY A 193 12.51 5.28 -12.28
C GLY A 193 11.10 5.02 -12.79
N VAL A 194 10.10 5.40 -11.99
CA VAL A 194 8.69 5.27 -12.39
C VAL A 194 8.18 6.54 -13.06
N THR A 195 7.18 6.35 -13.92
CA THR A 195 6.31 7.42 -14.44
C THR A 195 4.93 7.32 -13.80
N SER A 196 4.16 8.37 -13.85
CA SER A 196 2.77 8.38 -13.37
C SER A 196 1.85 7.38 -14.10
N LYS A 197 2.30 6.81 -15.21
CA LYS A 197 1.57 5.83 -16.03
C LYS A 197 1.90 4.38 -15.71
N ASP A 198 3.04 4.12 -15.05
CA ASP A 198 3.42 2.76 -14.62
C ASP A 198 2.41 2.22 -13.61
N ILE A 199 2.22 0.90 -13.58
CA ILE A 199 1.25 0.26 -12.69
C ILE A 199 1.82 0.19 -11.27
N MET A 200 1.03 0.64 -10.30
CA MET A 200 1.38 0.67 -8.87
C MET A 200 0.58 -0.34 -8.06
N LEU A 201 -0.67 -0.59 -8.44
CA LEU A 201 -1.64 -1.30 -7.62
C LEU A 201 -2.57 -2.10 -8.53
N MET A 202 -2.89 -3.33 -8.12
CA MET A 202 -3.83 -4.18 -8.83
C MET A 202 -4.84 -4.79 -7.87
N TYR A 203 -6.14 -4.61 -8.15
CA TYR A 203 -7.21 -5.28 -7.43
C TYR A 203 -7.87 -6.36 -8.29
N PHE A 204 -8.23 -7.47 -7.66
CA PHE A 204 -9.05 -8.48 -8.28
C PHE A 204 -10.50 -8.31 -7.87
N THR A 205 -11.38 -8.08 -8.84
CA THR A 205 -12.82 -7.87 -8.61
C THR A 205 -13.61 -9.10 -9.05
N SER A 206 -14.74 -9.38 -8.38
CA SER A 206 -15.65 -10.44 -8.79
C SER A 206 -16.17 -10.16 -10.20
N GLY A 207 -15.76 -10.98 -11.15
CA GLY A 207 -16.29 -10.93 -12.53
C GLY A 207 -17.70 -11.52 -12.59
N THR A 208 -18.53 -11.01 -13.50
CA THR A 208 -19.88 -11.56 -13.77
C THR A 208 -19.83 -12.89 -14.53
N THR A 209 -18.67 -13.31 -15.03
CA THR A 209 -18.52 -14.43 -15.98
C THR A 209 -17.47 -15.48 -15.56
N GLY A 210 -17.20 -15.67 -14.27
CA GLY A 210 -16.27 -16.68 -13.77
C GLY A 210 -15.11 -16.14 -12.95
N ASN A 211 -13.86 -16.23 -13.43
CA ASN A 211 -12.69 -15.82 -12.67
C ASN A 211 -12.65 -14.31 -12.40
N PRO A 212 -12.08 -13.88 -11.24
CA PRO A 212 -11.89 -12.47 -10.93
C PRO A 212 -11.09 -11.73 -12.02
N LYS A 213 -11.45 -10.47 -12.26
CA LYS A 213 -10.73 -9.61 -13.21
C LYS A 213 -9.72 -8.74 -12.47
N ALA A 214 -8.51 -8.68 -13.00
CA ALA A 214 -7.51 -7.73 -12.53
C ALA A 214 -7.86 -6.31 -13.00
N VAL A 215 -7.86 -5.36 -12.09
CA VAL A 215 -8.05 -3.93 -12.34
C VAL A 215 -6.77 -3.21 -11.94
N GLU A 216 -6.08 -2.68 -12.91
CA GLU A 216 -4.80 -2.00 -12.73
C GLU A 216 -5.00 -0.51 -12.44
N HIS A 217 -4.21 -0.01 -11.51
CA HIS A 217 -4.15 1.41 -11.15
C HIS A 217 -2.71 1.89 -11.25
N ASN A 218 -2.51 3.01 -11.94
CA ASN A 218 -1.20 3.59 -12.15
C ASN A 218 -0.75 4.48 -10.98
N PHE A 219 0.49 4.97 -11.04
CA PHE A 219 1.05 5.86 -10.01
C PHE A 219 0.31 7.18 -9.85
N ALA A 220 -0.51 7.63 -10.80
CA ALA A 220 -1.36 8.81 -10.64
C ALA A 220 -2.62 8.55 -9.79
N HIS A 221 -3.02 7.28 -9.57
CA HIS A 221 -4.22 6.90 -8.84
C HIS A 221 -4.38 7.57 -7.45
N PRO A 222 -3.34 7.67 -6.60
CA PRO A 222 -3.43 8.37 -5.33
C PRO A 222 -3.94 9.81 -5.41
N LEU A 223 -3.57 10.53 -6.46
CA LEU A 223 -3.96 11.92 -6.66
C LEU A 223 -5.47 12.07 -6.92
N GLY A 224 -6.10 11.09 -7.57
CA GLY A 224 -7.55 11.05 -7.76
C GLY A 224 -8.31 11.00 -6.43
N HIS A 225 -7.72 10.39 -5.40
CA HIS A 225 -8.32 10.27 -4.08
C HIS A 225 -8.25 11.54 -3.22
N ILE A 226 -7.59 12.59 -3.67
CA ILE A 226 -7.71 13.91 -3.06
C ILE A 226 -9.17 14.36 -3.04
N ILE A 227 -9.91 14.12 -4.11
CA ILE A 227 -11.33 14.48 -4.24
C ILE A 227 -12.15 13.72 -3.20
N THR A 228 -11.96 12.41 -3.11
CA THR A 228 -12.65 11.55 -2.16
C THR A 228 -12.37 11.96 -0.71
N ALA A 229 -11.10 12.14 -0.36
CA ALA A 229 -10.71 12.46 1.01
C ALA A 229 -11.14 13.88 1.41
N LYS A 230 -10.78 14.88 0.61
CA LYS A 230 -10.98 16.28 0.99
C LYS A 230 -12.44 16.73 0.89
N TYR A 231 -13.14 16.37 -0.21
CA TYR A 231 -14.46 16.94 -0.49
C TYR A 231 -15.64 16.04 -0.14
N TRP A 232 -15.45 14.73 -0.11
CA TRP A 232 -16.50 13.80 0.28
C TRP A 232 -16.37 13.35 1.74
N GLN A 233 -15.22 12.79 2.11
CA GLN A 233 -14.98 12.35 3.50
C GLN A 233 -14.67 13.51 4.46
N GLN A 234 -14.35 14.72 3.92
CA GLN A 234 -14.00 15.91 4.69
C GLN A 234 -12.84 15.68 5.65
N VAL A 235 -11.85 14.93 5.20
CA VAL A 235 -10.64 14.63 5.96
C VAL A 235 -9.94 15.94 6.35
N GLN A 236 -9.60 16.05 7.61
CA GLN A 236 -8.94 17.24 8.18
C GLN A 236 -7.48 16.92 8.50
N GLU A 237 -6.61 17.89 8.20
CA GLU A 237 -5.20 17.80 8.53
C GLU A 237 -5.00 17.66 10.04
N ASN A 238 -4.03 16.83 10.46
CA ASN A 238 -3.68 16.55 11.86
C ASN A 238 -4.82 15.98 12.72
N LYS A 239 -5.86 15.41 12.08
CA LYS A 239 -6.93 14.70 12.78
C LYS A 239 -6.86 13.21 12.49
N LEU A 240 -7.40 12.40 13.41
CA LEU A 240 -7.58 10.97 13.19
C LEU A 240 -8.65 10.72 12.13
N HIS A 241 -8.37 9.84 11.21
CA HIS A 241 -9.32 9.36 10.23
C HIS A 241 -9.44 7.84 10.31
N MET A 242 -10.65 7.35 10.49
CA MET A 242 -10.97 5.93 10.51
C MET A 242 -11.90 5.56 9.37
N SER A 243 -11.64 4.43 8.72
CA SER A 243 -12.54 3.80 7.77
C SER A 243 -12.61 2.31 8.07
N VAL A 244 -13.82 1.76 8.20
CA VAL A 244 -14.00 0.35 8.52
C VAL A 244 -13.93 -0.46 7.23
N THR A 245 -12.78 -1.12 7.02
CA THR A 245 -12.53 -1.97 5.86
C THR A 245 -11.27 -2.80 6.08
N ASP A 246 -11.13 -3.88 5.32
CA ASP A 246 -9.98 -4.77 5.28
C ASP A 246 -9.07 -4.44 4.09
N SER A 247 -7.75 -4.75 4.20
CA SER A 247 -6.76 -4.42 3.17
C SER A 247 -7.02 -5.08 1.81
N GLY A 248 -7.68 -6.23 1.79
CA GLY A 248 -8.04 -6.93 0.56
C GLY A 248 -9.13 -6.25 -0.28
N TRP A 249 -9.71 -5.15 0.18
CA TRP A 249 -10.76 -4.42 -0.52
C TRP A 249 -10.27 -3.07 -1.03
N ALA A 250 -10.69 -2.70 -2.25
CA ALA A 250 -10.33 -1.41 -2.85
C ALA A 250 -10.69 -0.21 -1.95
N LYS A 251 -11.75 -0.33 -1.13
CA LYS A 251 -12.13 0.67 -0.13
C LYS A 251 -11.00 1.01 0.85
N PHE A 252 -10.10 0.08 1.14
CA PHE A 252 -8.96 0.32 2.02
C PHE A 252 -8.01 1.37 1.40
N GLY A 253 -7.63 1.21 0.14
CA GLY A 253 -6.75 2.14 -0.55
C GLY A 253 -7.29 3.56 -0.60
N TRP A 254 -8.58 3.74 -0.97
CA TRP A 254 -9.16 5.07 -1.03
C TRP A 254 -9.71 5.60 0.31
N GLY A 255 -9.81 4.77 1.33
CA GLY A 255 -10.34 5.13 2.65
C GLY A 255 -9.31 5.20 3.77
N LYS A 256 -8.13 4.60 3.62
CA LYS A 256 -7.14 4.47 4.69
C LYS A 256 -5.69 4.72 4.28
N ILE A 257 -5.43 5.31 3.11
CA ILE A 257 -4.03 5.50 2.69
C ILE A 257 -3.84 6.78 1.87
N TYR A 258 -4.27 6.79 0.62
CA TYR A 258 -3.80 7.76 -0.37
C TYR A 258 -4.30 9.19 -0.12
N GLY A 259 -5.58 9.42 -0.31
CA GLY A 259 -6.17 10.74 -0.17
C GLY A 259 -6.08 11.28 1.25
N GLN A 260 -6.15 10.41 2.26
CA GLN A 260 -6.09 10.77 3.67
C GLN A 260 -4.71 11.29 4.05
N TRP A 261 -3.64 10.63 3.60
CA TRP A 261 -2.28 11.12 3.83
C TRP A 261 -1.98 12.37 3.02
N ILE A 262 -2.45 12.47 1.77
CA ILE A 262 -2.31 13.72 1.01
C ILE A 262 -3.06 14.88 1.72
N ALA A 263 -4.21 14.61 2.32
CA ALA A 263 -4.94 15.59 3.14
C ALA A 263 -4.31 15.85 4.51
N GLY A 264 -3.27 15.11 4.89
CA GLY A 264 -2.50 15.31 6.12
C GLY A 264 -3.11 14.74 7.39
N ALA A 265 -4.03 13.78 7.28
CA ALA A 265 -4.62 13.08 8.42
C ALA A 265 -3.68 12.01 8.99
N THR A 266 -3.89 11.68 10.27
CA THR A 266 -3.38 10.46 10.88
C THR A 266 -4.39 9.33 10.64
N ILE A 267 -3.98 8.23 10.03
CA ILE A 267 -4.83 7.06 9.87
C ILE A 267 -4.98 6.34 11.20
N PHE A 268 -6.21 6.02 11.58
CA PHE A 268 -6.48 5.09 12.67
C PHE A 268 -6.82 3.71 12.10
N ALA A 269 -6.09 2.69 12.51
CA ALA A 269 -6.32 1.31 12.17
C ALA A 269 -6.59 0.49 13.44
N TYR A 270 -7.71 -0.22 13.46
CA TYR A 270 -8.03 -1.19 14.49
C TYR A 270 -7.99 -2.58 13.88
N ASP A 271 -7.04 -3.38 14.32
CA ASP A 271 -6.85 -4.76 13.92
C ASP A 271 -7.57 -5.65 14.91
N MET A 272 -8.61 -6.31 14.43
CA MET A 272 -9.46 -7.22 15.21
C MET A 272 -9.60 -8.53 14.47
N ASP A 273 -9.68 -9.60 15.19
CA ASP A 273 -9.95 -10.95 14.69
C ASP A 273 -11.37 -11.10 14.14
#